data_e45a85f6fd1bb3f740e4e08a01c3e073
#
_entry.id   e45a85f6fd1bb3f740e4e08a01c3e073
#
_cell.length_a   1.000
_cell.length_b   1.000
_cell.length_c   1.000
_cell.angle_alpha   90.00
_cell.angle_beta   90.00
_cell.angle_gamma   90.00
#
_symmetry.space_group_name_H-M   'P 1'
#
loop_
_entity.id
_entity.type
_entity.pdbx_description
1 polymer ?
#
loop_
_entity_poly.entity_id
_entity_poly.type
_entity_poly.pdbx_seq_one_letter_code
_entity_poly.pdbx_strand_id
1 'polypeptide(L)'
;MKFVEAFSHLGYTVASPRQDWTAEKSDGVCISLWRKELGMRDGMPWMDTRVHADALENWQNKPGNRKRVLHLRRAVDEFDGRVDVVIVSGDPGVSYGTAQPWMDEGNRAGTFWKISNLDEATGHFEVALHRESVA
;
A
#
# COMPACT_ATOMS: atom_id res chain seq x y z
N MET A 1 15.56 0.10 -5.18
CA MET A 1 15.84 -1.28 -4.73
C MET A 1 14.79 -2.24 -5.27
N LYS A 2 14.98 -3.52 -5.06
CA LYS A 2 14.01 -4.52 -5.48
C LYS A 2 12.80 -4.53 -4.57
N PHE A 3 11.68 -5.07 -5.07
CA PHE A 3 10.40 -5.12 -4.36
C PHE A 3 10.52 -5.75 -2.96
N VAL A 4 11.07 -6.95 -2.88
CA VAL A 4 11.22 -7.67 -1.61
C VAL A 4 12.17 -6.94 -0.65
N GLU A 5 13.22 -6.33 -1.18
CA GLU A 5 14.18 -5.53 -0.43
C GLU A 5 13.53 -4.33 0.25
N ALA A 6 12.65 -3.63 -0.47
CA ALA A 6 11.94 -2.46 0.06
C ALA A 6 11.04 -2.85 1.25
N PHE A 7 10.35 -3.98 1.16
CA PHE A 7 9.58 -4.52 2.28
C PHE A 7 10.48 -4.86 3.46
N SER A 8 11.63 -5.47 3.18
CA SER A 8 12.59 -5.87 4.21
C SER A 8 13.13 -4.67 5.01
N HIS A 9 13.33 -3.54 4.33
CA HIS A 9 13.75 -2.30 5.00
C HIS A 9 12.76 -1.80 6.04
N LEU A 10 11.49 -2.15 5.90
CA LEU A 10 10.44 -1.81 6.86
C LEU A 10 10.16 -2.93 7.86
N GLY A 11 10.94 -4.01 7.81
CA GLY A 11 10.82 -5.14 8.73
C GLY A 11 9.85 -6.22 8.29
N TYR A 12 9.45 -6.23 7.02
CA TYR A 12 8.48 -7.19 6.49
C TYR A 12 9.13 -8.23 5.60
N THR A 13 8.60 -9.45 5.64
CA THR A 13 8.96 -10.53 4.72
C THR A 13 7.75 -10.83 3.83
N VAL A 14 7.93 -10.74 2.53
CA VAL A 14 6.88 -11.09 1.57
C VAL A 14 6.83 -12.61 1.45
N ALA A 15 5.70 -13.22 1.84
CA ALA A 15 5.58 -14.67 1.93
C ALA A 15 5.66 -15.35 0.56
N SER A 16 4.99 -14.80 -0.45
CA SER A 16 4.99 -15.32 -1.82
C SER A 16 5.34 -14.20 -2.81
N PRO A 17 6.65 -13.94 -3.06
CA PRO A 17 7.08 -12.76 -3.81
C PRO A 17 6.51 -12.62 -5.22
N ARG A 18 6.07 -13.71 -5.85
CA ARG A 18 5.49 -13.66 -7.20
C ARG A 18 4.01 -13.34 -7.22
N GLN A 19 3.33 -13.42 -6.07
CA GLN A 19 1.88 -13.27 -5.98
C GLN A 19 1.46 -12.15 -5.05
N ASP A 20 2.21 -11.92 -3.97
CA ASP A 20 1.81 -11.02 -2.91
C ASP A 20 2.10 -9.57 -3.25
N TRP A 21 1.14 -8.71 -2.92
CA TRP A 21 1.24 -7.25 -3.05
C TRP A 21 1.43 -6.59 -1.69
N THR A 22 1.30 -7.35 -0.62
CA THR A 22 1.33 -6.87 0.76
C THR A 22 2.02 -7.88 1.65
N ALA A 23 2.39 -7.44 2.85
CA ALA A 23 2.95 -8.30 3.88
C ALA A 23 2.47 -7.83 5.24
N GLU A 24 2.61 -8.70 6.24
CA GLU A 24 2.26 -8.36 7.62
C GLU A 24 3.33 -8.84 8.59
N LYS A 25 3.35 -8.22 9.75
CA LYS A 25 4.16 -8.62 10.91
C LYS A 25 3.33 -8.42 12.17
N SER A 26 3.86 -8.79 13.34
CA SER A 26 3.10 -8.74 14.59
C SER A 26 2.48 -7.38 14.89
N ASP A 27 3.16 -6.30 14.54
CA ASP A 27 2.78 -4.92 14.86
C ASP A 27 2.54 -4.05 13.63
N GLY A 28 2.30 -4.62 12.47
CA GLY A 28 2.06 -3.81 11.27
C GLY A 28 1.63 -4.56 10.05
N VAL A 29 1.19 -3.76 9.07
CA VAL A 29 0.85 -4.19 7.71
C VAL A 29 1.57 -3.27 6.74
N CYS A 30 2.14 -3.83 5.68
CA CYS A 30 2.80 -3.08 4.62
C CYS A 30 2.15 -3.38 3.28
N ILE A 31 1.87 -2.34 2.51
CA ILE A 31 1.28 -2.47 1.18
C ILE A 31 2.19 -1.85 0.13
N SER A 32 2.05 -2.29 -1.11
CA SER A 32 2.72 -1.68 -2.25
C SER A 32 1.75 -0.78 -3.00
N LEU A 33 2.23 0.39 -3.41
CA LEU A 33 1.48 1.33 -4.24
C LEU A 33 2.28 1.65 -5.48
N TRP A 34 1.62 1.65 -6.64
CA TRP A 34 2.24 2.07 -7.89
C TRP A 34 2.33 3.59 -7.92
N ARG A 35 3.52 4.12 -8.18
CA ARG A 35 3.71 5.58 -8.34
C ARG A 35 2.75 6.15 -9.38
N LYS A 36 2.53 5.43 -10.48
CA LYS A 36 1.66 5.86 -11.56
C LYS A 36 0.18 5.93 -11.20
N GLU A 37 -0.22 5.25 -10.11
CA GLU A 37 -1.59 5.24 -9.63
C GLU A 37 -1.83 6.27 -8.51
N LEU A 38 -0.80 7.02 -8.11
CA LEU A 38 -0.94 8.05 -7.09
C LEU A 38 -1.42 9.36 -7.69
N GLY A 39 -2.47 9.92 -7.09
CA GLY A 39 -2.92 11.28 -7.35
C GLY A 39 -2.56 12.20 -6.20
N MET A 40 -2.94 13.46 -6.31
CA MET A 40 -2.76 14.45 -5.26
C MET A 40 -4.13 14.97 -4.82
N ARG A 41 -4.34 15.02 -3.51
CA ARG A 41 -5.56 15.56 -2.92
C ARG A 41 -5.16 16.38 -1.69
N ASP A 42 -5.56 17.66 -1.67
CA ASP A 42 -5.22 18.58 -0.59
C ASP A 42 -3.70 18.67 -0.35
N GLY A 43 -2.92 18.61 -1.43
CA GLY A 43 -1.46 18.69 -1.37
C GLY A 43 -0.76 17.41 -0.91
N MET A 44 -1.48 16.31 -0.71
CA MET A 44 -0.93 15.05 -0.23
C MET A 44 -1.17 13.91 -1.23
N PRO A 45 -0.22 12.96 -1.35
CA PRO A 45 -0.44 11.78 -2.18
C PRO A 45 -1.64 10.97 -1.70
N TRP A 46 -2.40 10.47 -2.65
CA TRP A 46 -3.63 9.74 -2.39
C TRP A 46 -3.89 8.76 -3.53
N MET A 47 -4.47 7.61 -3.22
CA MET A 47 -4.87 6.63 -4.22
C MET A 47 -6.23 6.03 -3.85
N ASP A 48 -7.11 6.00 -4.84
CA ASP A 48 -8.40 5.30 -4.77
C ASP A 48 -8.43 4.32 -5.94
N THR A 49 -8.56 3.03 -5.64
CA THR A 49 -8.55 2.00 -6.68
C THR A 49 -9.67 2.18 -7.71
N ARG A 50 -10.79 2.79 -7.32
CA ARG A 50 -11.89 3.08 -8.25
C ARG A 50 -11.55 4.17 -9.26
N VAL A 51 -10.61 5.02 -8.94
CA VAL A 51 -10.22 6.18 -9.75
C VAL A 51 -8.90 5.92 -10.48
N HIS A 52 -7.92 5.35 -9.79
CA HIS A 52 -6.53 5.31 -10.22
C HIS A 52 -6.07 3.94 -10.71
N ALA A 53 -6.69 2.86 -10.24
CA ALA A 53 -6.30 1.51 -10.65
C ALA A 53 -6.97 1.12 -11.97
N ASP A 54 -6.47 0.04 -12.55
CA ASP A 54 -7.07 -0.58 -13.73
C ASP A 54 -8.49 -1.11 -13.41
N ALA A 55 -9.22 -1.52 -14.43
CA ALA A 55 -10.56 -2.08 -14.25
C ALA A 55 -10.56 -3.26 -13.29
N LEU A 56 -11.56 -3.31 -12.41
CA LEU A 56 -11.64 -4.30 -11.34
C LEU A 56 -11.51 -5.74 -11.84
N GLU A 57 -12.12 -6.07 -12.98
CA GLU A 57 -12.06 -7.40 -13.55
C GLU A 57 -10.63 -7.85 -13.88
N ASN A 58 -9.70 -6.93 -14.05
CA ASN A 58 -8.31 -7.25 -14.37
C ASN A 58 -7.48 -7.67 -13.16
N TRP A 59 -7.95 -7.40 -11.94
CA TRP A 59 -7.18 -7.72 -10.74
C TRP A 59 -7.99 -8.33 -9.59
N GLN A 60 -9.33 -8.31 -9.67
CA GLN A 60 -10.19 -8.76 -8.56
C GLN A 60 -9.90 -10.19 -8.10
N ASN A 61 -9.72 -11.11 -9.04
CA ASN A 61 -9.57 -12.54 -8.74
C ASN A 61 -8.11 -12.98 -8.56
N LYS A 62 -7.16 -12.05 -8.60
CA LYS A 62 -5.75 -12.39 -8.37
C LYS A 62 -5.49 -12.71 -6.90
N PRO A 63 -4.61 -13.70 -6.61
CA PRO A 63 -4.26 -14.03 -5.22
C PRO A 63 -3.75 -12.84 -4.42
N GLY A 64 -3.02 -11.92 -5.08
CA GLY A 64 -2.52 -10.70 -4.44
C GLY A 64 -3.64 -9.81 -3.92
N ASN A 65 -4.75 -9.69 -4.66
CA ASN A 65 -5.89 -8.91 -4.20
C ASN A 65 -6.55 -9.55 -2.98
N ARG A 66 -6.80 -10.85 -3.03
CA ARG A 66 -7.44 -11.56 -1.91
C ARG A 66 -6.62 -11.45 -0.64
N LYS A 67 -5.32 -11.59 -0.74
CA LYS A 67 -4.42 -11.46 0.41
C LYS A 67 -4.34 -10.02 0.90
N ARG A 68 -4.32 -9.06 -0.03
CA ARG A 68 -4.34 -7.63 0.30
C ARG A 68 -5.59 -7.26 1.11
N VAL A 69 -6.76 -7.78 0.73
CA VAL A 69 -8.01 -7.54 1.48
C VAL A 69 -7.86 -7.99 2.93
N LEU A 70 -7.31 -9.18 3.17
CA LEU A 70 -7.10 -9.68 4.53
C LEU A 70 -6.15 -8.78 5.33
N HIS A 71 -5.05 -8.35 4.72
CA HIS A 71 -4.09 -7.47 5.37
C HIS A 71 -4.68 -6.09 5.64
N LEU A 72 -5.42 -5.52 4.69
CA LEU A 72 -6.08 -4.22 4.87
C LEU A 72 -7.16 -4.27 5.94
N ARG A 73 -7.91 -5.36 6.02
CA ARG A 73 -8.88 -5.58 7.08
C ARG A 73 -8.21 -5.57 8.45
N ARG A 74 -7.09 -6.27 8.55
CA ARG A 74 -6.31 -6.27 9.79
C ARG A 74 -5.81 -4.87 10.15
N ALA A 75 -5.34 -4.11 9.17
CA ALA A 75 -4.88 -2.74 9.42
C ALA A 75 -6.01 -1.86 9.96
N VAL A 76 -7.21 -1.96 9.40
CA VAL A 76 -8.37 -1.23 9.87
C VAL A 76 -8.77 -1.65 11.29
N ASP A 77 -8.80 -2.95 11.55
CA ASP A 77 -9.26 -3.49 12.82
C ASP A 77 -8.26 -3.32 13.96
N GLU A 78 -6.96 -3.42 13.70
CA GLU A 78 -5.92 -3.45 14.74
C GLU A 78 -5.02 -2.21 14.77
N PHE A 79 -4.90 -1.49 13.67
CA PHE A 79 -3.93 -0.39 13.54
C PHE A 79 -4.56 0.94 13.14
N ASP A 80 -5.86 1.10 13.34
CA ASP A 80 -6.59 2.33 13.01
C ASP A 80 -6.44 2.71 11.51
N GLY A 81 -6.30 1.72 10.64
CA GLY A 81 -6.11 1.91 9.21
C GLY A 81 -4.68 2.28 8.80
N ARG A 82 -3.75 2.43 9.74
CA ARG A 82 -2.37 2.78 9.42
C ARG A 82 -1.63 1.61 8.78
N VAL A 83 -0.89 1.92 7.73
CA VAL A 83 -0.07 0.94 7.00
C VAL A 83 1.30 1.53 6.69
N ASP A 84 2.29 0.65 6.60
CA ASP A 84 3.55 0.99 5.95
C ASP A 84 3.39 0.83 4.44
N VAL A 85 4.17 1.57 3.67
CA VAL A 85 4.01 1.63 2.22
C VAL A 85 5.36 1.49 1.52
N VAL A 86 5.34 0.72 0.44
CA VAL A 86 6.42 0.65 -0.54
C VAL A 86 5.90 1.26 -1.84
N ILE A 87 6.61 2.24 -2.38
CA ILE A 87 6.26 2.87 -3.66
C ILE A 87 7.00 2.16 -4.79
N VAL A 88 6.26 1.72 -5.78
CA VAL A 88 6.80 0.96 -6.93
C VAL A 88 6.73 1.82 -8.18
N SER A 89 7.86 1.98 -8.87
CA SER A 89 7.97 2.88 -10.04
C SER A 89 7.72 2.20 -11.39
N GLY A 90 7.44 0.91 -11.42
CA GLY A 90 7.20 0.18 -12.66
C GLY A 90 5.83 0.43 -13.29
N ASP A 91 5.45 -0.42 -14.22
CA ASP A 91 4.17 -0.37 -14.91
C ASP A 91 3.20 -1.37 -14.29
N PRO A 92 2.04 -0.91 -13.78
CA PRO A 92 1.06 -1.80 -13.16
C PRO A 92 0.68 -2.97 -14.06
N GLY A 93 0.78 -4.20 -13.51
CA GLY A 93 0.47 -5.41 -14.25
C GLY A 93 1.52 -5.87 -15.26
N VAL A 94 2.60 -5.12 -15.44
CA VAL A 94 3.65 -5.43 -16.43
C VAL A 94 4.99 -5.68 -15.75
N SER A 95 5.50 -4.72 -15.00
CA SER A 95 6.80 -4.87 -14.33
C SER A 95 6.85 -4.02 -13.06
N TYR A 96 7.59 -4.50 -12.06
CA TYR A 96 7.73 -3.75 -10.81
C TYR A 96 8.69 -2.57 -10.92
N GLY A 97 9.65 -2.57 -11.86
CA GLY A 97 10.67 -1.52 -11.89
C GLY A 97 11.45 -1.48 -10.57
N THR A 98 11.68 -0.27 -10.03
CA THR A 98 12.32 -0.08 -8.72
C THR A 98 11.29 0.18 -7.64
N ALA A 99 11.60 -0.20 -6.41
CA ALA A 99 10.74 -0.02 -5.25
C ALA A 99 11.49 0.77 -4.17
N GLN A 100 10.76 1.59 -3.43
CA GLN A 100 11.30 2.39 -2.32
C GLN A 100 10.38 2.30 -1.11
N PRO A 101 10.91 1.99 0.09
CA PRO A 101 10.11 2.04 1.29
C PRO A 101 9.84 3.49 1.69
N TRP A 102 8.65 3.75 2.21
CA TRP A 102 8.32 5.06 2.77
C TRP A 102 8.86 5.11 4.21
N MET A 103 9.97 5.81 4.41
CA MET A 103 10.63 5.90 5.70
C MET A 103 10.20 7.16 6.43
N ASP A 104 10.04 7.07 7.75
CA ASP A 104 9.71 8.20 8.61
C ASP A 104 10.99 9.01 8.90
N GLU A 105 11.45 9.72 7.88
CA GLU A 105 12.69 10.49 7.94
C GLU A 105 12.68 11.65 6.94
N GLY A 106 13.53 12.62 7.13
CA GLY A 106 13.65 13.77 6.24
C GLY A 106 12.34 14.52 6.09
N ASN A 107 11.98 14.87 4.84
CA ASN A 107 10.72 15.56 4.55
C ASN A 107 9.48 14.67 4.68
N ARG A 108 9.67 13.36 4.91
CA ARG A 108 8.59 12.41 5.16
C ARG A 108 8.35 12.19 6.67
N ALA A 109 9.20 12.75 7.51
CA ALA A 109 9.05 12.62 8.96
C ALA A 109 7.70 13.17 9.43
N GLY A 110 7.04 12.46 10.35
CA GLY A 110 5.74 12.84 10.86
C GLY A 110 4.59 12.57 9.89
N THR A 111 4.81 11.81 8.82
CA THR A 111 3.74 11.39 7.90
C THR A 111 3.40 9.91 8.12
N PHE A 112 2.19 9.55 7.76
CA PHE A 112 1.73 8.15 7.81
C PHE A 112 0.66 7.91 6.76
N TRP A 113 0.60 6.68 6.27
CA TRP A 113 -0.43 6.26 5.32
C TRP A 113 -1.60 5.61 6.05
N LYS A 114 -2.81 5.95 5.64
CA LYS A 114 -4.03 5.42 6.28
C LYS A 114 -5.02 4.94 5.24
N ILE A 115 -5.54 3.73 5.48
CA ILE A 115 -6.58 3.11 4.65
C ILE A 115 -7.95 3.64 5.06
N SER A 116 -8.78 3.91 4.06
CA SER A 116 -10.20 4.21 4.24
C SER A 116 -11.02 3.49 3.16
N ASN A 117 -12.33 3.41 3.38
CA ASN A 117 -13.30 2.89 2.40
C ASN A 117 -12.95 1.52 1.81
N LEU A 118 -12.51 0.59 2.65
CA LEU A 118 -12.26 -0.78 2.22
C LEU A 118 -13.56 -1.50 1.88
N ASP A 119 -13.68 -1.95 0.62
CA ASP A 119 -14.74 -2.83 0.17
C ASP A 119 -14.20 -4.26 0.10
N GLU A 120 -14.54 -5.08 1.08
CA GLU A 120 -14.00 -6.43 1.19
C GLU A 120 -14.51 -7.37 0.10
N ALA A 121 -15.68 -7.08 -0.48
CA ALA A 121 -16.25 -7.92 -1.53
C ALA A 121 -15.47 -7.82 -2.84
N THR A 122 -14.90 -6.66 -3.13
CA THR A 122 -14.16 -6.42 -4.37
C THR A 122 -12.66 -6.26 -4.17
N GLY A 123 -12.26 -5.68 -3.04
CA GLY A 123 -10.89 -5.27 -2.79
C GLY A 123 -10.63 -3.80 -3.07
N HIS A 124 -11.64 -3.03 -3.47
CA HIS A 124 -11.48 -1.58 -3.62
C HIS A 124 -11.17 -0.93 -2.28
N PHE A 125 -10.27 0.04 -2.29
CA PHE A 125 -9.92 0.80 -1.10
C PHE A 125 -9.35 2.17 -1.48
N GLU A 126 -9.30 3.05 -0.49
CA GLU A 126 -8.56 4.30 -0.57
C GLU A 126 -7.41 4.27 0.43
N VAL A 127 -6.32 4.93 0.08
CA VAL A 127 -5.20 5.16 0.98
C VAL A 127 -4.69 6.58 0.74
N ALA A 128 -4.39 7.28 1.80
CA ALA A 128 -3.90 8.66 1.72
C ALA A 128 -2.77 8.88 2.72
N LEU A 129 -1.84 9.75 2.35
CA LEU A 129 -0.80 10.23 3.24
C LEU A 129 -1.37 11.32 4.14
N HIS A 130 -1.10 11.22 5.42
CA HIS A 130 -1.50 12.19 6.43
C HIS A 130 -0.27 12.70 7.18
N ARG A 131 -0.38 13.87 7.81
CA ARG A 131 0.62 14.35 8.75
C ARG A 131 0.14 14.15 10.17
N GLU A 132 1.05 13.79 11.07
CA GLU A 132 0.74 13.73 12.48
C GLU A 132 0.34 15.13 12.95
N SER A 133 -0.69 15.16 13.80
CA SER A 133 -1.10 16.43 14.42
C SER A 133 -0.02 16.89 15.38
N VAL A 134 0.35 18.17 15.28
CA VAL A 134 1.23 18.81 16.25
C VAL A 134 0.33 19.31 17.38
N ALA A 135 0.49 18.71 18.55
CA ALA A 135 -0.28 19.12 19.73
C ALA A 135 0.26 20.42 20.32
#